data_665dc70fc6c675f05ecb0d868ea2bda6
#
_entry.id   665dc70fc6c675f05ecb0d868ea2bda6
#
_cell.length_a   1.000
_cell.length_b   1.000
_cell.length_c   1.000
_cell.angle_alpha   90.00
_cell.angle_beta   90.00
_cell.angle_gamma   90.00
#
_symmetry.space_group_name_H-M   'P 1'
#
loop_
_entity.id
_entity.type
_entity.pdbx_description
1 polymer ?
#
loop_
_entity_poly.entity_id
_entity_poly.type
_entity_poly.pdbx_seq_one_letter_code
_entity_poly.pdbx_strand_id
1 'polypeptide(L)' 'MKLLRLQELGGIDTYINAEQVTFIQAHGETETEVWFANGKKLDIGEPVAVVARLIMGGGGTAVHSTIPR' A
#
# COMPACT_ATOMS: atom_id res chain seq x y z
N MET A 1 6.64 2.46 -14.55
CA MET A 1 6.81 1.75 -13.28
C MET A 1 6.89 2.75 -12.14
N LYS A 2 6.21 2.46 -11.05
CA LYS A 2 6.20 3.36 -9.92
C LYS A 2 6.73 2.61 -8.71
N LEU A 3 8.00 2.79 -8.40
CA LEU A 3 8.59 2.14 -7.26
C LEU A 3 8.26 2.89 -5.97
N LEU A 4 7.87 2.15 -4.96
CA LEU A 4 7.49 2.70 -3.69
C LEU A 4 8.14 1.90 -2.58
N ARG A 5 8.74 2.57 -1.62
CA ARG A 5 9.36 1.88 -0.50
C ARG A 5 8.33 1.62 0.58
N LEU A 6 8.24 0.37 1.01
CA LEU A 6 7.41 -0.02 2.13
C LEU A 6 8.25 -0.84 3.09
N GLN A 7 7.84 -0.88 4.34
CA GLN A 7 8.56 -1.67 5.31
C GLN A 7 7.69 -2.84 5.73
N GLU A 8 8.17 -4.03 5.44
CA GLU A 8 7.44 -5.23 5.82
C GLU A 8 7.54 -5.45 7.31
N LEU A 9 6.71 -6.31 7.85
CA LEU A 9 6.79 -6.70 9.22
C LEU A 9 8.20 -7.21 9.50
N GLY A 10 8.73 -6.82 10.63
CA GLY A 10 10.11 -7.17 10.94
C GLY A 10 11.11 -6.12 10.50
N GLY A 11 10.65 -5.06 9.89
CA GLY A 11 11.53 -3.96 9.54
C GLY A 11 12.26 -4.09 8.22
N ILE A 12 11.83 -4.99 7.36
CA ILE A 12 12.50 -5.20 6.08
C ILE A 12 12.06 -4.14 5.09
N ASP A 13 13.01 -3.37 4.58
CA ASP A 13 12.70 -2.37 3.56
C ASP A 13 12.49 -3.08 2.23
N THR A 14 11.39 -2.81 1.58
CA THR A 14 11.03 -3.47 0.33
C THR A 14 10.53 -2.43 -0.66
N TYR A 15 11.03 -2.47 -1.88
CA TYR A 15 10.51 -1.60 -2.92
C TYR A 15 9.56 -2.41 -3.80
N ILE A 16 8.39 -1.88 -4.02
CA ILE A 16 7.39 -2.56 -4.85
C ILE A 16 7.03 -1.70 -6.04
N ASN A 17 6.49 -2.31 -7.06
CA ASN A 17 5.92 -1.56 -8.17
C ASN A 17 4.45 -1.31 -7.82
N ALA A 18 4.14 -0.11 -7.42
CA ALA A 18 2.80 0.22 -6.96
C ALA A 18 1.74 0.01 -8.03
N GLU A 19 2.14 0.01 -9.29
CA GLU A 19 1.20 -0.22 -10.38
C GLU A 19 0.73 -1.66 -10.47
N GLN A 20 1.40 -2.57 -9.78
CA GLN A 20 1.02 -3.97 -9.79
C GLN A 20 0.17 -4.36 -8.58
N VAL A 21 -0.16 -3.40 -7.72
CA VAL A 21 -0.98 -3.67 -6.56
C VAL A 21 -2.44 -3.74 -7.00
N THR A 22 -3.12 -4.81 -6.65
CA THR A 22 -4.53 -4.97 -7.00
C THR A 22 -5.44 -4.51 -5.88
N PHE A 23 -5.09 -4.78 -4.64
CA PHE A 23 -5.85 -4.29 -3.51
C PHE A 23 -5.02 -4.37 -2.25
N ILE A 24 -5.45 -3.63 -1.25
CA ILE A 24 -4.84 -3.70 0.07
C ILE A 24 -5.97 -3.95 1.07
N GLN A 25 -5.62 -4.57 2.18
CA GLN A 25 -6.62 -4.94 3.15
C GLN A 25 -6.05 -4.75 4.55
N ALA A 26 -6.80 -4.14 5.43
CA ALA A 26 -6.35 -3.97 6.79
C ALA A 26 -6.21 -5.33 7.48
N HIS A 27 -5.14 -5.47 8.25
CA HIS A 27 -4.96 -6.66 9.04
C HIS A 27 -4.77 -6.15 10.46
N GLY A 28 -5.85 -5.88 11.14
CA GLY A 28 -5.80 -5.21 12.43
C GLY A 28 -5.63 -3.72 12.23
N GLU A 29 -5.20 -3.04 13.28
CA GLU A 29 -5.10 -1.58 13.24
C GLU A 29 -3.73 -1.08 12.84
N THR A 30 -2.73 -1.93 12.86
CA THR A 30 -1.37 -1.50 12.62
C THR A 30 -0.68 -2.20 11.46
N GLU A 31 -1.39 -3.08 10.78
CA GLU A 31 -0.80 -3.86 9.70
C GLU A 31 -1.68 -3.86 8.47
N THR A 32 -1.10 -4.08 7.33
CA THR A 32 -1.83 -4.10 6.07
C THR A 32 -1.30 -5.21 5.19
N GLU A 33 -2.20 -5.90 4.52
CA GLU A 33 -1.83 -6.87 3.49
C GLU A 33 -1.90 -6.17 2.16
N VAL A 34 -0.84 -6.27 1.38
CA VAL A 34 -0.79 -5.68 0.04
C VAL A 34 -0.72 -6.81 -0.96
N TRP A 35 -1.70 -6.87 -1.84
CA TRP A 35 -1.82 -7.96 -2.81
C TRP A 35 -1.46 -7.48 -4.20
N PHE A 36 -0.75 -8.31 -4.93
CA PHE A 36 -0.25 -7.96 -6.26
C PHE A 36 -0.94 -8.77 -7.35
N ALA A 37 -0.82 -8.29 -8.57
CA ALA A 37 -1.50 -8.92 -9.71
C ALA A 37 -1.09 -10.38 -9.91
N ASN A 38 0.11 -10.74 -9.50
CA ASN A 38 0.56 -12.11 -9.67
C ASN A 38 0.13 -13.04 -8.53
N GLY A 39 -0.71 -12.53 -7.63
CA GLY A 39 -1.20 -13.34 -6.52
C GLY A 39 -0.32 -13.31 -5.28
N LYS A 40 0.79 -12.63 -5.33
CA LYS A 40 1.64 -12.54 -4.15
C LYS A 40 1.11 -11.51 -3.17
N LYS A 41 1.49 -11.66 -1.93
CA LYS A 41 1.05 -10.79 -0.86
C LYS A 41 2.25 -10.39 -0.02
N LEU A 42 2.24 -9.14 0.46
CA LEU A 42 3.21 -8.69 1.45
C LEU A 42 2.47 -8.21 2.68
N ASP A 43 3.06 -8.46 3.85
CA ASP A 43 2.52 -7.96 5.11
C ASP A 43 3.32 -6.73 5.50
N ILE A 44 2.66 -5.60 5.58
CA ILE A 44 3.30 -4.32 5.85
C ILE A 44 2.99 -3.86 7.26
N GLY A 45 3.98 -3.36 7.95
CA GLY A 45 3.83 -2.94 9.33
C GLY A 45 3.33 -1.51 9.49
N GLU A 46 2.35 -1.14 8.69
CA GLU A 46 1.76 0.19 8.74
C GLU A 46 0.24 0.08 8.61
N PRO A 47 -0.50 1.00 9.18
CA PRO A 47 -1.97 0.98 9.06
C PRO A 47 -2.40 1.14 7.61
N VAL A 48 -3.56 0.60 7.29
CA VAL A 48 -4.05 0.61 5.91
C VAL A 48 -4.19 2.02 5.36
N ALA A 49 -4.54 2.99 6.18
CA ALA A 49 -4.69 4.36 5.70
C ALA A 49 -3.34 4.94 5.26
N VAL A 50 -2.28 4.59 5.95
CA VAL A 50 -0.94 5.05 5.60
C VAL A 50 -0.51 4.41 4.30
N VAL A 51 -0.71 3.11 4.16
CA VAL A 51 -0.30 2.39 2.96
C VAL A 51 -1.10 2.90 1.76
N ALA A 52 -2.39 3.13 1.94
CA ALA A 52 -3.21 3.65 0.86
C ALA A 52 -2.70 4.99 0.38
N ARG A 53 -2.34 5.86 1.31
CA ARG A 53 -1.85 7.17 0.95
C ARG A 53 -0.56 7.08 0.18
N LEU A 54 0.34 6.21 0.60
CA LEU A 54 1.59 6.05 -0.09
C LEU A 54 1.40 5.53 -1.50
N ILE A 55 0.53 4.54 -1.66
CA ILE A 55 0.30 3.97 -2.98
C ILE A 55 -0.37 4.97 -3.90
N MET A 56 -1.22 5.81 -3.36
CA MET A 56 -1.92 6.78 -4.17
C MET A 56 -1.07 7.99 -4.51
N GLY A 57 0.18 7.99 -4.17
CA GLY A 57 1.04 9.07 -4.56
C GLY A 57 1.46 9.97 -3.45
N GLY A 58 1.19 9.56 -2.25
CA GLY A 58 1.67 10.28 -1.11
C GLY A 58 1.01 11.59 -0.87
N GLY A 59 0.37 12.15 -1.77
CA GLY A 59 -0.20 13.42 -1.59
C GLY A 59 -1.49 13.36 -0.94
N GLY A 60 -2.08 12.30 -0.96
CA GLY A 60 -3.32 12.20 -0.37
C GLY A 60 -4.34 12.98 -1.02
N THR A 61 -3.96 13.91 -1.81
CA THR A 61 -4.91 14.73 -2.36
C THR A 61 -5.64 14.01 -3.35
N ALA A 62 -5.07 13.13 -3.93
CA ALA A 62 -5.77 12.50 -4.93
C ALA A 62 -6.92 11.79 -4.43
N VAL A 63 -6.90 11.58 -3.25
CA VAL A 63 -7.89 10.88 -2.75
C VAL A 63 -9.16 11.38 -2.99
N HIS A 64 -9.27 12.58 -2.90
CA HIS A 64 -10.51 13.03 -2.96
C HIS A 64 -11.01 13.00 -4.21
N SER A 65 -10.22 13.00 -5.04
CA SER A 65 -10.80 13.07 -6.25
C SER A 65 -11.40 11.80 -6.54
N THR A 66 -11.04 10.86 -5.92
CA THR A 66 -11.60 9.71 -6.25
C THR A 66 -12.79 9.49 -5.65
N ILE A 67 -13.00 10.15 -4.89
CA ILE A 67 -14.09 9.88 -4.30
C ILE A 67 -15.07 10.41 -4.81
N PRO A 68 -15.33 10.48 -5.38
CA PRO A 68 -16.12 10.76 -5.82
C PRO A 68 -16.99 10.99 -5.82
N ARG A 69 -16.78 11.28 -5.77
CA ARG A 69 -17.28 11.47 -5.82
C ARG A 69 -17.75 11.40 -6.22
#